data_62956005ebfe5593f7f840c7fbd952cb
#
_entry.id   62956005ebfe5593f7f840c7fbd952cb
#
_cell.length_a   1.000
_cell.length_b   1.000
_cell.length_c   1.000
_cell.angle_alpha   90.00
_cell.angle_beta   90.00
_cell.angle_gamma   90.00
#
_symmetry.space_group_name_H-M   'P 1'
#
loop_
_entity.id
_entity.type
_entity.pdbx_description
1 polymer ?
#
loop_
_entity_poly.entity_id
_entity_poly.type
_entity_poly.pdbx_seq_one_letter_code
_entity_poly.pdbx_strand_id
1 'polypeptide(L)'
;MSYLRQSVSLELETDVTSQCFLHTTRDGHLIGIIEFSKASFILKWGDLEFFRRRVEELSVMPFPDCISAMIIDVRNIAGFLDNEVPIIPWRLIEEDCPVRLIIPQERMEHYAGFFEPTWLSTDLESAITELRASLDMFVH
;
A
#
# COMPACT_ATOMS: atom_id res chain seq x y z
N MET A 1 -46.22 -15.15 2.14
CA MET A 1 -44.91 -15.47 1.59
C MET A 1 -43.87 -15.14 2.63
N SER A 2 -43.03 -16.10 2.99
CA SER A 2 -41.98 -15.87 3.96
C SER A 2 -40.65 -15.68 3.24
N TYR A 3 -39.86 -14.75 3.72
CA TYR A 3 -38.51 -14.49 3.22
C TYR A 3 -37.51 -15.13 4.15
N LEU A 4 -36.58 -15.90 3.56
CA LEU A 4 -35.45 -16.42 4.30
C LEU A 4 -34.37 -15.34 4.37
N ARG A 5 -33.94 -15.02 5.57
CA ARG A 5 -32.82 -14.09 5.78
C ARG A 5 -31.68 -14.83 6.43
N GLN A 6 -30.51 -14.66 5.87
CA GLN A 6 -29.29 -15.22 6.42
C GLN A 6 -28.41 -14.08 6.88
N SER A 7 -27.95 -14.14 8.13
CA SER A 7 -27.00 -13.20 8.66
C SER A 7 -25.64 -13.46 8.02
N VAL A 8 -24.97 -12.39 7.60
CA VAL A 8 -23.61 -12.48 7.07
C VAL A 8 -22.69 -11.54 7.84
N SER A 9 -21.46 -11.95 8.03
CA SER A 9 -20.44 -11.10 8.62
C SER A 9 -19.74 -10.32 7.51
N LEU A 10 -19.60 -9.02 7.72
CA LEU A 10 -18.82 -8.16 6.82
C LEU A 10 -17.37 -8.02 7.27
N GLU A 11 -17.02 -8.65 8.38
CA GLU A 11 -15.64 -8.66 8.85
C GLU A 11 -14.80 -9.61 8.02
N LEU A 12 -13.55 -9.20 7.72
CA LEU A 12 -12.63 -10.01 6.96
C LEU A 12 -11.93 -11.02 7.87
N GLU A 13 -11.86 -12.28 7.41
CA GLU A 13 -11.00 -13.27 8.06
C GLU A 13 -9.56 -13.04 7.60
N THR A 14 -8.76 -12.42 8.45
CA THR A 14 -7.37 -12.12 8.14
C THR A 14 -6.52 -12.08 9.40
N ASP A 15 -5.28 -12.49 9.28
CA ASP A 15 -4.24 -12.29 10.30
C ASP A 15 -3.32 -11.12 9.94
N VAL A 16 -3.63 -10.40 8.88
CA VAL A 16 -2.88 -9.20 8.49
C VAL A 16 -3.25 -8.05 9.40
N THR A 17 -2.25 -7.32 9.86
CA THR A 17 -2.43 -6.06 10.58
C THR A 17 -1.78 -4.93 9.80
N SER A 18 -2.22 -3.71 10.05
CA SER A 18 -1.66 -2.53 9.38
C SER A 18 -1.52 -1.35 10.33
N GLN A 19 -0.57 -0.49 10.04
CA GLN A 19 -0.42 0.82 10.68
C GLN A 19 -0.22 1.86 9.60
N CYS A 20 -0.88 3.01 9.74
CA CYS A 20 -0.80 4.09 8.77
C CYS A 20 -0.19 5.33 9.39
N PHE A 21 0.65 6.03 8.62
CA PHE A 21 1.34 7.25 9.04
C PHE A 21 1.24 8.29 7.93
N LEU A 22 1.32 9.56 8.31
CA LEU A 22 1.46 10.66 7.37
C LEU A 22 2.79 11.36 7.62
N HIS A 23 3.58 11.50 6.56
CA HIS A 23 4.83 12.23 6.59
C HIS A 23 4.66 13.54 5.82
N THR A 24 4.91 14.68 6.49
CA THR A 24 4.79 15.98 5.84
C THR A 24 6.15 16.41 5.31
N THR A 25 6.21 16.76 4.03
CA THR A 25 7.41 17.32 3.43
C THR A 25 7.53 18.81 3.75
N ARG A 26 8.69 19.41 3.45
CA ARG A 26 8.93 20.83 3.69
C ARG A 26 7.94 21.73 2.93
N ASP A 27 7.52 21.28 1.76
CA ASP A 27 6.61 22.06 0.90
C ASP A 27 5.14 21.77 1.20
N GLY A 28 4.85 21.05 2.28
CA GLY A 28 3.48 20.78 2.72
C GLY A 28 2.80 19.62 2.04
N HIS A 29 3.53 18.82 1.25
CA HIS A 29 2.97 17.59 0.69
C HIS A 29 2.88 16.51 1.76
N LEU A 30 1.86 15.66 1.65
CA LEU A 30 1.69 14.52 2.55
C LEU A 30 2.02 13.23 1.82
N ILE A 31 2.94 12.46 2.42
CA ILE A 31 3.23 11.10 1.97
C ILE A 31 2.50 10.15 2.91
N GLY A 32 1.55 9.38 2.38
CA GLY A 32 0.85 8.34 3.15
C GLY A 32 1.71 7.09 3.21
N ILE A 33 1.91 6.56 4.42
CA ILE A 33 2.72 5.36 4.64
C ILE A 33 1.83 4.32 5.29
N ILE A 34 1.75 3.13 4.71
CA ILE A 34 1.05 2.00 5.30
C ILE A 34 2.01 0.83 5.45
N GLU A 35 2.09 0.29 6.66
CA GLU A 35 2.90 -0.87 6.98
C GLU A 35 2.00 -2.06 7.24
N PHE A 36 2.22 -3.16 6.53
CA PHE A 36 1.49 -4.40 6.72
C PHE A 36 2.34 -5.43 7.43
N SER A 37 1.71 -6.23 8.29
CA SER A 37 2.36 -7.35 8.97
C SER A 37 1.49 -8.59 8.87
N LYS A 38 2.11 -9.75 8.60
CA LYS A 38 1.42 -11.04 8.51
C LYS A 38 2.42 -12.14 8.87
N ALA A 39 2.05 -12.97 9.85
CA ALA A 39 2.93 -14.02 10.36
C ALA A 39 2.84 -15.34 9.56
N SER A 40 1.65 -15.68 9.06
CA SER A 40 1.48 -16.94 8.33
C SER A 40 1.84 -16.80 6.84
N PHE A 41 2.30 -17.91 6.24
CA PHE A 41 2.67 -17.94 4.81
C PHE A 41 1.48 -18.08 3.87
N ILE A 42 0.31 -18.49 4.39
CA ILE A 42 -0.85 -18.80 3.57
C ILE A 42 -1.67 -17.52 3.38
N LEU A 43 -1.84 -17.09 2.12
CA LEU A 43 -2.71 -15.98 1.78
C LEU A 43 -4.16 -16.46 1.65
N LYS A 44 -5.07 -15.74 2.29
CA LYS A 44 -6.50 -15.99 2.24
C LYS A 44 -7.19 -14.85 1.49
N TRP A 45 -8.42 -15.06 1.06
CA TRP A 45 -9.22 -14.02 0.42
C TRP A 45 -9.37 -12.79 1.31
N GLY A 46 -9.56 -13.00 2.62
CA GLY A 46 -9.64 -11.90 3.58
C GLY A 46 -8.38 -11.06 3.63
N ASP A 47 -7.20 -11.69 3.46
CA ASP A 47 -5.94 -10.97 3.43
C ASP A 47 -5.85 -10.05 2.21
N LEU A 48 -6.23 -10.56 1.03
CA LEU A 48 -6.20 -9.79 -0.22
C LEU A 48 -7.14 -8.59 -0.15
N GLU A 49 -8.35 -8.80 0.37
CA GLU A 49 -9.32 -7.74 0.56
C GLU A 49 -8.85 -6.72 1.61
N PHE A 50 -8.17 -7.17 2.66
CA PHE A 50 -7.63 -6.29 3.69
C PHE A 50 -6.57 -5.35 3.10
N PHE A 51 -5.62 -5.88 2.32
CA PHE A 51 -4.62 -5.06 1.63
C PHE A 51 -5.29 -4.02 0.74
N ARG A 52 -6.21 -4.46 -0.10
CA ARG A 52 -6.90 -3.59 -1.04
C ARG A 52 -7.66 -2.47 -0.33
N ARG A 53 -8.45 -2.82 0.67
CA ARG A 53 -9.28 -1.84 1.39
C ARG A 53 -8.45 -0.82 2.15
N ARG A 54 -7.41 -1.26 2.84
CA ARG A 54 -6.56 -0.35 3.61
C ARG A 54 -5.79 0.62 2.72
N VAL A 55 -5.26 0.14 1.61
CA VAL A 55 -4.55 1.00 0.66
C VAL A 55 -5.51 2.00 0.01
N GLU A 56 -6.72 1.55 -0.37
CA GLU A 56 -7.75 2.45 -0.89
C GLU A 56 -8.16 3.51 0.12
N GLU A 57 -8.40 3.12 1.36
CA GLU A 57 -8.77 4.06 2.42
C GLU A 57 -7.71 5.16 2.60
N LEU A 58 -6.43 4.79 2.58
CA LEU A 58 -5.35 5.77 2.69
C LEU A 58 -5.30 6.67 1.45
N SER A 59 -5.56 6.12 0.26
CA SER A 59 -5.48 6.88 -0.99
C SER A 59 -6.58 7.93 -1.13
N VAL A 60 -7.69 7.80 -0.40
CA VAL A 60 -8.82 8.70 -0.50
C VAL A 60 -9.06 9.52 0.77
N MET A 61 -8.05 9.69 1.60
CA MET A 61 -8.18 10.52 2.80
C MET A 61 -8.62 11.93 2.43
N PRO A 62 -9.63 12.48 3.13
CA PRO A 62 -10.13 13.82 2.81
C PRO A 62 -9.18 14.91 3.29
N PHE A 63 -9.30 16.09 2.67
CA PHE A 63 -8.59 17.26 3.13
C PHE A 63 -8.84 17.48 4.64
N PRO A 64 -7.82 17.83 5.47
CA PRO A 64 -6.46 18.23 5.08
C PRO A 64 -5.47 17.08 4.96
N ASP A 65 -5.89 15.81 5.13
CA ASP A 65 -5.03 14.63 5.19
C ASP A 65 -4.88 13.90 3.84
N CYS A 66 -5.25 14.56 2.73
CA CYS A 66 -5.11 13.97 1.41
C CYS A 66 -3.63 13.84 1.02
N ILE A 67 -3.26 12.66 0.54
CA ILE A 67 -1.86 12.35 0.23
C ILE A 67 -1.49 12.73 -1.19
N SER A 68 -0.21 13.06 -1.39
CA SER A 68 0.37 13.35 -2.71
C SER A 68 1.21 12.19 -3.22
N ALA A 69 1.61 11.29 -2.35
CA ALA A 69 2.39 10.10 -2.67
C ALA A 69 2.11 9.02 -1.63
N MET A 70 2.42 7.76 -1.95
CA MET A 70 2.16 6.64 -1.05
C MET A 70 3.36 5.71 -0.94
N ILE A 71 3.59 5.24 0.28
CA ILE A 71 4.56 4.17 0.56
C ILE A 71 3.81 2.99 1.15
N ILE A 72 3.99 1.82 0.54
CA ILE A 72 3.40 0.57 1.01
C ILE A 72 4.54 -0.33 1.46
N ASP A 73 4.62 -0.60 2.76
CA ASP A 73 5.69 -1.41 3.33
C ASP A 73 5.18 -2.83 3.58
N VAL A 74 5.77 -3.79 2.85
CA VAL A 74 5.40 -5.21 2.94
C VAL A 74 6.55 -6.07 3.47
N ARG A 75 7.56 -5.46 4.10
CA ARG A 75 8.71 -6.22 4.61
C ARG A 75 8.34 -7.22 5.69
N ASN A 76 7.28 -6.97 6.44
CA ASN A 76 6.85 -7.83 7.55
C ASN A 76 5.75 -8.82 7.16
N ILE A 77 5.61 -9.11 5.88
CA ILE A 77 4.72 -10.15 5.37
C ILE A 77 5.53 -11.41 5.14
N ALA A 78 5.14 -12.51 5.80
CA ALA A 78 5.89 -13.77 5.77
C ALA A 78 5.91 -14.43 4.38
N GLY A 79 4.89 -14.24 3.57
CA GLY A 79 4.81 -14.82 2.22
C GLY A 79 5.26 -13.87 1.14
N PHE A 80 5.09 -14.30 -0.12
CA PHE A 80 5.34 -13.47 -1.29
C PHE A 80 4.03 -12.90 -1.82
N LEU A 81 4.06 -11.63 -2.17
CA LEU A 81 2.98 -11.00 -2.93
C LEU A 81 3.37 -11.08 -4.41
N ASP A 82 2.41 -11.30 -5.29
CA ASP A 82 2.62 -11.32 -6.73
C ASP A 82 1.64 -10.38 -7.42
N ASN A 83 1.62 -10.37 -8.75
CA ASN A 83 0.76 -9.47 -9.50
C ASN A 83 -0.73 -9.80 -9.41
N GLU A 84 -1.10 -10.93 -8.81
CA GLU A 84 -2.49 -11.27 -8.55
C GLU A 84 -3.03 -10.53 -7.33
N VAL A 85 -2.13 -9.97 -6.49
CA VAL A 85 -2.50 -9.18 -5.33
C VAL A 85 -2.50 -7.71 -5.74
N PRO A 86 -3.68 -7.07 -5.92
CA PRO A 86 -3.76 -5.68 -6.38
C PRO A 86 -3.45 -4.71 -5.24
N ILE A 87 -2.19 -4.70 -4.81
CA ILE A 87 -1.76 -3.89 -3.67
C ILE A 87 -1.58 -2.41 -4.03
N ILE A 88 -1.24 -2.12 -5.29
CA ILE A 88 -1.13 -0.74 -5.76
C ILE A 88 -2.43 -0.36 -6.46
N PRO A 89 -3.19 0.62 -5.93
CA PRO A 89 -4.47 1.00 -6.52
C PRO A 89 -4.28 1.57 -7.93
N TRP A 90 -5.09 1.07 -8.86
CA TRP A 90 -5.11 1.53 -10.23
C TRP A 90 -5.33 3.06 -10.33
N ARG A 91 -6.16 3.59 -9.43
CA ARG A 91 -6.44 5.01 -9.35
C ARG A 91 -5.18 5.86 -9.13
N LEU A 92 -4.25 5.41 -8.27
CA LEU A 92 -3.01 6.14 -8.01
C LEU A 92 -2.14 6.23 -9.26
N ILE A 93 -2.13 5.17 -10.06
CA ILE A 93 -1.39 5.14 -11.32
C ILE A 93 -1.99 6.14 -12.30
N GLU A 94 -3.31 6.16 -12.42
CA GLU A 94 -4.02 7.07 -13.33
C GLU A 94 -3.88 8.55 -12.94
N GLU A 95 -3.80 8.84 -11.65
CA GLU A 95 -3.66 10.21 -11.13
C GLU A 95 -2.22 10.66 -11.01
N ASP A 96 -1.26 9.90 -11.53
CA ASP A 96 0.18 10.17 -11.40
C ASP A 96 0.64 10.38 -9.96
N CYS A 97 0.01 9.67 -9.02
CA CYS A 97 0.43 9.68 -7.63
C CYS A 97 1.65 8.76 -7.47
N PRO A 98 2.84 9.29 -7.15
CA PRO A 98 4.02 8.44 -6.99
C PRO A 98 3.83 7.43 -5.88
N VAL A 99 4.24 6.18 -6.13
CA VAL A 99 4.13 5.07 -5.18
C VAL A 99 5.48 4.40 -5.03
N ARG A 100 5.80 3.97 -3.81
CA ARG A 100 6.93 3.07 -3.55
C ARG A 100 6.44 1.89 -2.74
N LEU A 101 6.86 0.70 -3.15
CA LEU A 101 6.62 -0.55 -2.43
C LEU A 101 7.93 -0.93 -1.75
N ILE A 102 7.94 -0.99 -0.42
CA ILE A 102 9.15 -1.36 0.33
C ILE A 102 9.13 -2.87 0.54
N ILE A 103 10.16 -3.53 0.05
CA ILE A 103 10.31 -4.98 0.09
C ILE A 103 11.63 -5.37 0.74
N PRO A 104 11.75 -6.61 1.27
CA PRO A 104 13.05 -7.10 1.71
C PRO A 104 14.03 -7.18 0.54
N GLN A 105 15.29 -6.84 0.78
CA GLN A 105 16.31 -6.83 -0.27
C GLN A 105 16.48 -8.20 -0.91
N GLU A 106 16.40 -9.26 -0.13
CA GLU A 106 16.53 -10.65 -0.60
C GLU A 106 15.40 -11.08 -1.54
N ARG A 107 14.34 -10.30 -1.64
CA ARG A 107 13.19 -10.59 -2.52
C ARG A 107 13.11 -9.67 -3.73
N MET A 108 14.10 -8.81 -3.91
CA MET A 108 14.09 -7.80 -4.98
C MET A 108 13.90 -8.43 -6.36
N GLU A 109 14.62 -9.50 -6.68
CA GLU A 109 14.50 -10.17 -7.97
C GLU A 109 13.10 -10.72 -8.22
N HIS A 110 12.49 -11.29 -7.18
CA HIS A 110 11.13 -11.84 -7.29
C HIS A 110 10.13 -10.73 -7.61
N TYR A 111 10.15 -9.65 -6.85
CA TYR A 111 9.19 -8.57 -7.02
C TYR A 111 9.43 -7.76 -8.30
N ALA A 112 10.67 -7.66 -8.75
CA ALA A 112 10.98 -6.97 -10.00
C ALA A 112 10.37 -7.67 -11.23
N GLY A 113 10.01 -8.94 -11.10
CA GLY A 113 9.30 -9.68 -12.15
C GLY A 113 7.80 -9.35 -12.24
N PHE A 114 7.21 -8.73 -11.18
CA PHE A 114 5.78 -8.47 -11.11
C PHE A 114 5.43 -6.99 -11.01
N PHE A 115 6.34 -6.16 -10.50
CA PHE A 115 6.11 -4.73 -10.30
C PHE A 115 7.10 -3.92 -11.11
N GLU A 116 6.73 -2.71 -11.46
CA GLU A 116 7.62 -1.74 -12.09
C GLU A 116 8.85 -1.53 -11.19
N PRO A 117 10.09 -1.74 -11.67
CA PRO A 117 11.28 -1.60 -10.81
C PRO A 117 11.41 -0.23 -10.15
N THR A 118 10.91 0.83 -10.79
CA THR A 118 10.95 2.19 -10.22
C THR A 118 10.04 2.34 -9.00
N TRP A 119 9.10 1.42 -8.80
CA TRP A 119 8.20 1.44 -7.64
C TRP A 119 8.83 0.76 -6.41
N LEU A 120 9.91 0.01 -6.59
CA LEU A 120 10.50 -0.82 -5.55
C LEU A 120 11.57 -0.09 -4.77
N SER A 121 11.56 -0.26 -3.45
CA SER A 121 12.58 0.27 -2.55
C SER A 121 12.82 -0.77 -1.45
N THR A 122 13.96 -0.67 -0.78
CA THR A 122 14.31 -1.64 0.27
C THR A 122 14.30 -1.04 1.67
N ASP A 123 14.19 0.28 1.78
CA ASP A 123 14.11 0.95 3.07
C ASP A 123 13.25 2.21 3.00
N LEU A 124 12.74 2.61 4.16
CA LEU A 124 11.81 3.72 4.27
C LEU A 124 12.48 5.07 3.95
N GLU A 125 13.70 5.29 4.40
CA GLU A 125 14.40 6.57 4.16
C GLU A 125 14.62 6.81 2.68
N SER A 126 15.08 5.80 1.95
CA SER A 126 15.27 5.90 0.50
C SER A 126 13.95 6.18 -0.22
N ALA A 127 12.88 5.49 0.18
CA ALA A 127 11.57 5.70 -0.41
C ALA A 127 11.08 7.13 -0.19
N ILE A 128 11.20 7.66 1.01
CA ILE A 128 10.81 9.04 1.32
C ILE A 128 11.64 10.03 0.50
N THR A 129 12.96 9.82 0.44
CA THR A 129 13.85 10.71 -0.30
C THR A 129 13.51 10.74 -1.80
N GLU A 130 13.26 9.59 -2.39
CA GLU A 130 12.89 9.48 -3.80
C GLU A 130 11.54 10.14 -4.09
N LEU A 131 10.56 9.94 -3.22
CA LEU A 131 9.23 10.54 -3.39
C LEU A 131 9.28 12.05 -3.20
N ARG A 132 10.06 12.55 -2.25
CA ARG A 132 10.23 13.99 -2.07
C ARG A 132 10.85 14.62 -3.32
N ALA A 133 11.84 13.99 -3.90
CA ALA A 133 12.45 14.48 -5.15
C ALA A 133 11.42 14.51 -6.28
N SER A 134 10.57 13.50 -6.39
CA SER A 134 9.49 13.47 -7.39
C SER A 134 8.47 14.58 -7.17
N LEU A 135 8.07 14.81 -5.92
CA LEU A 135 7.11 15.85 -5.59
C LEU A 135 7.67 17.26 -5.83
N ASP A 136 8.94 17.48 -5.49
CA ASP A 136 9.60 18.77 -5.67
C ASP A 136 9.69 19.17 -7.15
N MET A 137 9.72 18.21 -8.06
CA MET A 137 9.73 18.47 -9.50
C MET A 137 8.44 19.12 -10.00
N PHE A 138 7.34 19.02 -9.25
CA PHE A 138 6.04 19.58 -9.63
C PHE A 138 5.74 20.91 -8.97
N VAL A 139 6.64 21.44 -8.14
CA VAL A 139 6.46 22.67 -7.38
C VAL A 139 7.21 23.82 -8.05
N HIS A 140 6.84 24.13 -9.26
CA HIS A 140 7.44 25.29 -9.97
C HIS A 140 6.36 26.21 -10.50
#